data_31a7aa5ec232db87bd7e52a1d35b549d
#
_entry.id   31a7aa5ec232db87bd7e52a1d35b549d
#
_cell.length_a   1.000
_cell.length_b   1.000
_cell.length_c   1.000
_cell.angle_alpha   90.00
_cell.angle_beta   90.00
_cell.angle_gamma   90.00
#
_symmetry.space_group_name_H-M   'P 1'
#
loop_
_entity.id
_entity.type
_entity.pdbx_description
1 polymer ?
#
loop_
_entity_poly.entity_id
_entity_poly.type
_entity_poly.pdbx_seq_one_letter_code
_entity_poly.pdbx_strand_id
1 'polypeptide(L)'
;MAANNLLQKLATIYAGDDIQYPQLRAVTLAQWMLESGRATSKLAKLHYNFGGLKWRKEMAAYATKVKYEANDGVDFYCKFATIENFIAGYWAFLDRSPYSGWEEHTDTAEDFIGFIGPIYTPSKKYADKVLALVPEATELLNQVQGPNALVAANAAAGAEADAVTDLGAIVIDPGHGGTVKVGGSSPNNAISVSGVKEKKLALDFCLILRDELLRQAANANETVKVVLTRTTDVNVGIEDRARVAANNRAKLFLCLHFNGLDNASIRGTETFFRAAGNNLNFQQDVAFATDVHNALFGALKALDPGAKDRGLKPDTDSGPGGLGVLNDNSLGNGQIGSAAKMCRSAYFEAEFISNVAADKLLVSGPNAIPNRTKAMAAVAKAMLKHIRTMQ
;
A
#
# COMPACT_ATOMS: atom_id res chain seq x y z
N MET A 1 9.40 21.72 23.81
CA MET A 1 8.52 20.65 24.35
C MET A 1 8.91 19.36 23.66
N ALA A 2 9.22 18.29 24.39
CA ALA A 2 9.55 17.00 23.78
C ALA A 2 8.34 16.54 22.93
N ALA A 3 8.58 16.30 21.65
CA ALA A 3 7.54 15.81 20.74
C ALA A 3 6.94 14.52 21.31
N ASN A 4 5.60 14.40 21.31
CA ASN A 4 4.92 13.19 21.74
C ASN A 4 5.18 12.10 20.70
N ASN A 5 6.20 11.29 20.92
CA ASN A 5 6.67 10.25 20.00
C ASN A 5 5.55 9.31 19.53
N LEU A 6 4.56 8.99 20.39
CA LEU A 6 3.46 8.10 20.02
C LEU A 6 2.45 8.76 19.07
N LEU A 7 2.16 10.06 19.23
CA LEU A 7 1.30 10.80 18.30
C LEU A 7 1.97 10.95 16.94
N GLN A 8 3.26 11.24 16.93
CA GLN A 8 4.03 11.36 15.70
C GLN A 8 4.11 10.02 14.96
N LYS A 9 4.31 8.92 15.69
CA LYS A 9 4.26 7.56 15.13
C LYS A 9 2.89 7.22 14.55
N LEU A 10 1.79 7.56 15.26
CA LEU A 10 0.42 7.40 14.74
C LEU A 10 0.25 8.18 13.44
N ALA A 11 0.62 9.46 13.42
CA ALA A 11 0.48 10.32 12.24
C ALA A 11 1.32 9.80 11.06
N THR A 12 2.55 9.33 11.29
CA THR A 12 3.42 8.78 10.25
C THR A 12 2.82 7.54 9.62
N ILE A 13 2.35 6.58 10.43
CA ILE A 13 1.71 5.36 9.94
C ILE A 13 0.43 5.73 9.19
N TYR A 14 -0.40 6.60 9.76
CA TYR A 14 -1.67 6.99 9.16
C TYR A 14 -1.49 7.82 7.87
N ALA A 15 -0.47 8.64 7.77
CA ALA A 15 -0.15 9.37 6.55
C ALA A 15 0.21 8.43 5.38
N GLY A 16 0.85 7.30 5.68
CA GLY A 16 1.20 6.26 4.70
C GLY A 16 0.11 5.22 4.45
N ASP A 17 -0.95 5.18 5.26
CA ASP A 17 -2.04 4.21 5.12
C ASP A 17 -2.95 4.58 3.94
N ASP A 18 -3.37 3.58 3.15
CA ASP A 18 -4.28 3.77 2.01
C ASP A 18 -5.73 3.67 2.47
N ILE A 19 -6.25 4.78 2.97
CA ILE A 19 -7.66 4.85 3.40
C ILE A 19 -8.57 5.15 2.20
N GLN A 20 -9.75 4.54 2.20
CA GLN A 20 -10.74 4.68 1.13
C GLN A 20 -11.15 6.15 0.90
N TYR A 21 -11.14 6.97 1.95
CA TYR A 21 -11.53 8.38 1.92
C TYR A 21 -10.38 9.28 2.39
N PRO A 22 -9.34 9.52 1.54
CA PRO A 22 -8.14 10.27 1.93
C PRO A 22 -8.43 11.72 2.35
N GLN A 23 -9.53 12.33 1.87
CA GLN A 23 -9.99 13.66 2.29
C GLN A 23 -10.39 13.72 3.77
N LEU A 24 -10.74 12.58 4.38
CA LEU A 24 -11.08 12.50 5.81
C LEU A 24 -9.87 12.33 6.73
N ARG A 25 -8.66 12.19 6.19
CA ARG A 25 -7.45 11.87 6.96
C ARG A 25 -7.18 12.88 8.08
N ALA A 26 -7.35 14.17 7.80
CA ALA A 26 -7.10 15.20 8.79
C ALA A 26 -8.17 15.22 9.90
N VAL A 27 -9.44 15.07 9.57
CA VAL A 27 -10.52 15.09 10.56
C VAL A 27 -10.54 13.85 11.43
N THR A 28 -10.23 12.67 10.89
CA THR A 28 -10.13 11.44 11.67
C THR A 28 -8.92 11.47 12.61
N LEU A 29 -7.76 11.96 12.16
CA LEU A 29 -6.61 12.18 13.04
C LEU A 29 -6.94 13.20 14.13
N ALA A 30 -7.61 14.30 13.81
CA ALA A 30 -8.07 15.29 14.79
C ALA A 30 -9.01 14.68 15.84
N GLN A 31 -9.94 13.80 15.43
CA GLN A 31 -10.79 13.04 16.34
C GLN A 31 -9.96 12.14 17.27
N TRP A 32 -9.00 11.39 16.75
CA TRP A 32 -8.13 10.53 17.57
C TRP A 32 -7.22 11.34 18.52
N MET A 33 -6.79 12.52 18.10
CA MET A 33 -6.08 13.45 18.97
C MET A 33 -6.95 13.92 20.13
N LEU A 34 -8.22 14.24 19.88
CA LEU A 34 -9.17 14.63 20.92
C LEU A 34 -9.39 13.49 21.91
N GLU A 35 -9.76 12.29 21.41
CA GLU A 35 -10.12 11.13 22.24
C GLU A 35 -8.97 10.58 23.06
N SER A 36 -7.75 10.64 22.53
CA SER A 36 -6.56 10.13 23.21
C SER A 36 -5.78 11.17 24.00
N GLY A 37 -6.24 12.44 24.03
CA GLY A 37 -5.46 13.54 24.58
C GLY A 37 -4.09 13.66 23.88
N ARG A 38 -4.08 13.68 22.54
CA ARG A 38 -2.87 13.65 21.71
C ARG A 38 -1.97 12.45 22.01
N ALA A 39 -2.58 11.25 22.04
CA ALA A 39 -1.91 9.97 22.33
C ALA A 39 -1.28 9.86 23.73
N THR A 40 -1.71 10.67 24.69
CA THR A 40 -1.19 10.60 26.06
C THR A 40 -2.00 9.72 26.99
N SER A 41 -3.24 9.36 26.62
CA SER A 41 -4.13 8.50 27.44
C SER A 41 -3.53 7.11 27.68
N LYS A 42 -3.93 6.46 28.78
CA LYS A 42 -3.52 5.07 29.06
C LYS A 42 -3.99 4.10 27.99
N LEU A 43 -5.22 4.30 27.45
CA LEU A 43 -5.74 3.48 26.33
C LEU A 43 -4.86 3.56 25.10
N ALA A 44 -4.42 4.78 24.71
CA ALA A 44 -3.53 4.96 23.59
C ALA A 44 -2.17 4.31 23.84
N LYS A 45 -1.55 4.57 25.00
CA LYS A 45 -0.18 4.12 25.33
C LYS A 45 -0.07 2.61 25.51
N LEU A 46 -1.04 1.97 26.13
CA LEU A 46 -0.98 0.56 26.50
C LEU A 46 -1.71 -0.37 25.52
N HIS A 47 -2.63 0.18 24.74
CA HIS A 47 -3.54 -0.62 23.93
C HIS A 47 -3.73 -0.11 22.51
N TYR A 48 -2.97 0.90 22.06
CA TYR A 48 -3.08 1.57 20.76
C TYR A 48 -4.54 1.95 20.39
N ASN A 49 -5.36 2.25 21.40
CA ASN A 49 -6.75 2.67 21.19
C ASN A 49 -6.83 4.19 21.29
N PHE A 50 -6.63 4.85 20.15
CA PHE A 50 -6.63 6.32 20.06
C PHE A 50 -8.04 6.91 19.93
N GLY A 51 -9.02 6.11 19.54
CA GLY A 51 -10.42 6.54 19.41
C GLY A 51 -11.29 6.29 20.64
N GLY A 52 -10.76 5.72 21.74
CA GLY A 52 -11.60 5.35 22.87
C GLY A 52 -12.64 4.26 22.52
N LEU A 53 -12.34 3.40 21.54
CA LEU A 53 -13.30 2.43 21.01
C LEU A 53 -13.65 1.36 22.04
N LYS A 54 -14.94 1.29 22.41
CA LYS A 54 -15.48 0.22 23.26
C LYS A 54 -15.50 -1.08 22.47
N TRP A 55 -15.12 -2.19 23.13
CA TRP A 55 -15.09 -3.49 22.47
C TRP A 55 -16.49 -3.98 22.13
N ARG A 56 -16.66 -4.47 20.93
CA ARG A 56 -17.86 -5.13 20.41
C ARG A 56 -17.43 -6.40 19.70
N LYS A 57 -18.34 -7.38 19.55
CA LYS A 57 -18.03 -8.68 18.97
C LYS A 57 -17.47 -8.55 17.53
N GLU A 58 -17.96 -7.58 16.79
CA GLU A 58 -17.56 -7.28 15.41
C GLU A 58 -16.10 -6.81 15.31
N MET A 59 -15.56 -6.31 16.42
CA MET A 59 -14.16 -5.87 16.49
C MET A 59 -13.16 -7.02 16.68
N ALA A 60 -13.62 -8.26 16.83
CA ALA A 60 -12.75 -9.41 17.15
C ALA A 60 -11.69 -9.71 16.08
N ALA A 61 -11.91 -9.30 14.83
CA ALA A 61 -10.92 -9.43 13.74
C ALA A 61 -9.75 -8.45 13.88
N TYR A 62 -9.93 -7.32 14.59
CA TYR A 62 -8.97 -6.22 14.68
C TYR A 62 -8.36 -6.07 16.07
N ALA A 63 -9.10 -6.45 17.12
CA ALA A 63 -8.74 -6.18 18.50
C ALA A 63 -9.14 -7.32 19.44
N THR A 64 -8.47 -7.39 20.57
CA THR A 64 -8.92 -8.15 21.74
C THR A 64 -9.58 -7.21 22.75
N LYS A 65 -10.41 -7.77 23.65
CA LYS A 65 -11.05 -6.97 24.70
C LYS A 65 -10.14 -6.78 25.90
N VAL A 66 -10.13 -5.58 26.46
CA VAL A 66 -9.48 -5.27 27.75
C VAL A 66 -10.47 -4.58 28.65
N LYS A 67 -10.49 -4.96 29.94
CA LYS A 67 -11.25 -4.24 30.98
C LYS A 67 -10.51 -2.95 31.32
N TYR A 68 -11.19 -1.82 31.24
CA TYR A 68 -10.61 -0.53 31.48
C TYR A 68 -11.56 0.37 32.28
N GLU A 69 -11.04 1.08 33.24
CA GLU A 69 -11.77 2.06 34.04
C GLU A 69 -11.57 3.45 33.44
N ALA A 70 -12.62 3.98 32.86
CA ALA A 70 -12.70 5.34 32.32
C ALA A 70 -13.50 6.25 33.26
N ASN A 71 -13.59 7.53 32.96
CA ASN A 71 -14.32 8.50 33.78
C ASN A 71 -15.83 8.21 33.89
N ASP A 72 -16.37 7.46 32.95
CA ASP A 72 -17.77 7.04 32.88
C ASP A 72 -18.01 5.64 33.48
N GLY A 73 -17.00 5.04 34.11
CA GLY A 73 -17.07 3.73 34.76
C GLY A 73 -16.17 2.67 34.13
N VAL A 74 -16.42 1.42 34.54
CA VAL A 74 -15.65 0.25 34.06
C VAL A 74 -16.37 -0.39 32.89
N ASP A 75 -15.69 -0.50 31.76
CA ASP A 75 -16.22 -1.15 30.56
C ASP A 75 -15.12 -1.95 29.82
N PHE A 76 -15.50 -2.67 28.77
CA PHE A 76 -14.55 -3.34 27.89
C PHE A 76 -14.23 -2.46 26.69
N TYR A 77 -12.94 -2.24 26.47
CA TYR A 77 -12.39 -1.47 25.35
C TYR A 77 -11.61 -2.36 24.39
N CYS A 78 -11.41 -1.89 23.17
CA CYS A 78 -10.55 -2.53 22.21
C CYS A 78 -9.08 -2.37 22.61
N LYS A 79 -8.34 -3.50 22.63
CA LYS A 79 -6.89 -3.54 22.68
C LYS A 79 -6.39 -3.98 21.31
N PHE A 80 -5.75 -3.07 20.61
CA PHE A 80 -5.12 -3.33 19.31
C PHE A 80 -3.68 -3.79 19.51
N ALA A 81 -3.21 -4.69 18.65
CA ALA A 81 -1.85 -5.19 18.70
C ALA A 81 -0.86 -4.18 18.11
N THR A 82 -1.30 -3.40 17.10
CA THR A 82 -0.49 -2.38 16.41
C THR A 82 -1.34 -1.15 16.10
N ILE A 83 -0.70 -0.07 15.66
CA ILE A 83 -1.38 1.15 15.20
C ILE A 83 -2.18 0.87 13.92
N GLU A 84 -1.64 0.05 13.02
CA GLU A 84 -2.31 -0.36 11.78
C GLU A 84 -3.60 -1.12 12.08
N ASN A 85 -3.58 -2.03 13.07
CA ASN A 85 -4.79 -2.71 13.53
C ASN A 85 -5.82 -1.72 14.10
N PHE A 86 -5.36 -0.65 14.78
CA PHE A 86 -6.27 0.40 15.24
C PHE A 86 -6.90 1.15 14.07
N ILE A 87 -6.11 1.56 13.08
CA ILE A 87 -6.61 2.30 11.91
C ILE A 87 -7.66 1.46 11.17
N ALA A 88 -7.34 0.21 10.82
CA ALA A 88 -8.29 -0.70 10.18
C ALA A 88 -9.53 -0.94 11.06
N GLY A 89 -9.33 -1.12 12.36
CA GLY A 89 -10.41 -1.31 13.32
C GLY A 89 -11.29 -0.08 13.51
N TYR A 90 -10.75 1.14 13.36
CA TYR A 90 -11.55 2.37 13.43
C TYR A 90 -12.56 2.45 12.29
N TRP A 91 -12.15 2.18 11.06
CA TRP A 91 -13.06 2.15 9.90
C TRP A 91 -14.10 1.04 10.05
N ALA A 92 -13.69 -0.16 10.41
CA ALA A 92 -14.62 -1.27 10.70
C ALA A 92 -15.57 -0.97 11.88
N PHE A 93 -15.18 -0.10 12.81
CA PHE A 93 -16.07 0.35 13.89
C PHE A 93 -17.17 1.28 13.36
N LEU A 94 -16.89 2.11 12.35
CA LEU A 94 -17.87 2.97 11.69
C LEU A 94 -18.80 2.17 10.75
N ASP A 95 -18.39 1.03 10.22
CA ASP A 95 -19.25 0.15 9.40
C ASP A 95 -20.38 -0.53 10.22
N ARG A 96 -20.41 -0.31 11.52
CA ARG A 96 -21.44 -0.89 12.40
C ARG A 96 -22.75 -0.12 12.31
N SER A 97 -23.84 -0.84 12.52
CA SER A 97 -25.22 -0.35 12.45
C SER A 97 -25.50 1.06 13.04
N PRO A 98 -24.93 1.49 14.18
CA PRO A 98 -25.19 2.84 14.69
C PRO A 98 -24.70 3.96 13.75
N TYR A 99 -23.70 3.67 12.88
CA TYR A 99 -23.11 4.62 11.95
C TYR A 99 -23.52 4.37 10.50
N SER A 100 -24.51 3.50 10.23
CA SER A 100 -24.94 3.20 8.85
C SER A 100 -25.23 4.48 8.07
N GLY A 101 -24.70 4.56 6.85
CA GLY A 101 -24.79 5.74 5.98
C GLY A 101 -23.66 6.75 6.16
N TRP A 102 -22.65 6.48 6.99
CA TRP A 102 -21.52 7.40 7.16
C TRP A 102 -20.76 7.63 5.86
N GLU A 103 -20.74 6.67 4.94
CA GLU A 103 -20.09 6.78 3.63
C GLU A 103 -20.72 7.83 2.72
N GLU A 104 -21.96 8.23 2.99
CA GLU A 104 -22.66 9.33 2.27
C GLU A 104 -22.21 10.72 2.77
N HIS A 105 -21.42 10.77 3.84
CA HIS A 105 -20.96 11.98 4.53
C HIS A 105 -19.43 12.11 4.48
N THR A 106 -18.83 11.90 3.29
CA THR A 106 -17.36 11.84 3.14
C THR A 106 -16.77 13.03 2.39
N ASP A 107 -17.60 13.98 1.94
CA ASP A 107 -17.15 15.07 1.08
C ASP A 107 -16.32 16.12 1.85
N THR A 108 -16.69 16.43 3.08
CA THR A 108 -15.99 17.42 3.92
C THR A 108 -15.79 16.92 5.35
N ALA A 109 -14.84 17.55 6.06
CA ALA A 109 -14.59 17.30 7.48
C ALA A 109 -15.83 17.61 8.33
N GLU A 110 -16.52 18.71 8.02
CA GLU A 110 -17.72 19.16 8.71
C GLU A 110 -18.88 18.20 8.54
N ASP A 111 -19.12 17.70 7.33
CA ASP A 111 -20.18 16.74 7.03
C ASP A 111 -19.93 15.43 7.74
N PHE A 112 -18.72 14.89 7.60
CA PHE A 112 -18.33 13.64 8.25
C PHE A 112 -18.48 13.67 9.77
N ILE A 113 -17.84 14.65 10.44
CA ILE A 113 -17.88 14.71 11.89
C ILE A 113 -19.24 15.17 12.42
N GLY A 114 -19.99 15.93 11.62
CA GLY A 114 -21.37 16.32 11.90
C GLY A 114 -22.30 15.13 11.95
N PHE A 115 -22.11 14.15 11.04
CA PHE A 115 -22.87 12.90 11.02
C PHE A 115 -22.46 11.94 12.12
N ILE A 116 -21.18 11.57 12.22
CA ILE A 116 -20.74 10.55 13.18
C ILE A 116 -20.68 11.06 14.62
N GLY A 117 -20.44 12.34 14.83
CA GLY A 117 -20.19 12.94 16.14
C GLY A 117 -21.33 12.73 17.16
N PRO A 118 -22.61 13.01 16.84
CA PRO A 118 -23.74 12.76 17.74
C PRO A 118 -23.93 11.28 18.11
N ILE A 119 -23.49 10.37 17.24
CA ILE A 119 -23.53 8.91 17.46
C ILE A 119 -22.36 8.48 18.36
N TYR A 120 -21.20 9.10 18.17
CA TYR A 120 -19.96 8.77 18.88
C TYR A 120 -20.01 9.21 20.35
N THR A 121 -20.60 10.37 20.60
CA THR A 121 -20.74 10.92 21.97
C THR A 121 -21.95 11.85 22.08
N PRO A 122 -22.62 11.89 23.25
CA PRO A 122 -23.76 12.78 23.47
C PRO A 122 -23.38 14.28 23.60
N SER A 123 -22.10 14.63 23.51
CA SER A 123 -21.63 16.01 23.67
C SER A 123 -21.99 16.85 22.45
N LYS A 124 -22.89 17.83 22.62
CA LYS A 124 -23.32 18.75 21.54
C LYS A 124 -22.21 19.59 20.90
N LYS A 125 -21.05 19.74 21.58
CA LYS A 125 -19.88 20.50 21.09
C LYS A 125 -18.77 19.59 20.60
N TYR A 126 -19.08 18.32 20.32
CA TYR A 126 -18.05 17.35 19.94
C TYR A 126 -17.46 17.66 18.57
N ALA A 127 -18.32 17.87 17.58
CA ALA A 127 -17.89 18.23 16.22
C ALA A 127 -17.01 19.49 16.23
N ASP A 128 -17.43 20.54 16.93
CA ASP A 128 -16.65 21.79 17.04
C ASP A 128 -15.26 21.56 17.62
N LYS A 129 -15.14 20.68 18.64
CA LYS A 129 -13.86 20.35 19.26
C LYS A 129 -12.95 19.57 18.32
N VAL A 130 -13.50 18.65 17.53
CA VAL A 130 -12.73 17.91 16.53
C VAL A 130 -12.28 18.86 15.43
N LEU A 131 -13.19 19.66 14.87
CA LEU A 131 -12.88 20.61 13.81
C LEU A 131 -11.83 21.64 14.22
N ALA A 132 -11.82 22.08 15.48
CA ALA A 132 -10.79 22.98 16.00
C ALA A 132 -9.38 22.34 16.00
N LEU A 133 -9.26 21.01 15.96
CA LEU A 133 -8.00 20.29 15.88
C LEU A 133 -7.58 19.92 14.44
N VAL A 134 -8.45 20.09 13.44
CA VAL A 134 -8.13 19.76 12.04
C VAL A 134 -6.90 20.52 11.52
N PRO A 135 -6.70 21.82 11.79
CA PRO A 135 -5.47 22.50 11.38
C PRO A 135 -4.20 21.89 11.98
N GLU A 136 -4.22 21.53 13.28
CA GLU A 136 -3.09 20.87 13.96
C GLU A 136 -2.83 19.47 13.36
N ALA A 137 -3.87 18.70 13.10
CA ALA A 137 -3.76 17.39 12.48
C ALA A 137 -3.21 17.47 11.04
N THR A 138 -3.65 18.46 10.26
CA THR A 138 -3.15 18.72 8.90
C THR A 138 -1.67 19.08 8.92
N GLU A 139 -1.26 19.97 9.81
CA GLU A 139 0.14 20.35 9.97
C GLU A 139 1.00 19.14 10.36
N LEU A 140 0.52 18.33 11.31
CA LEU A 140 1.21 17.11 11.71
C LEU A 140 1.35 16.10 10.57
N LEU A 141 0.31 15.90 9.76
CA LEU A 141 0.33 15.05 8.57
C LEU A 141 1.33 15.57 7.53
N ASN A 142 1.37 16.88 7.30
CA ASN A 142 2.32 17.51 6.38
C ASN A 142 3.76 17.34 6.85
N GLN A 143 4.01 17.48 8.15
CA GLN A 143 5.33 17.27 8.75
C GLN A 143 5.84 15.84 8.59
N VAL A 144 4.96 14.84 8.68
CA VAL A 144 5.33 13.43 8.54
C VAL A 144 5.32 12.92 7.09
N GLN A 145 4.81 13.69 6.14
CA GLN A 145 4.85 13.39 4.70
C GLN A 145 6.07 13.98 3.98
N GLY A 146 6.80 14.88 4.62
CA GLY A 146 8.00 15.49 4.04
C GLY A 146 9.21 14.54 4.00
N PRO A 147 10.19 14.77 3.09
CA PRO A 147 11.36 13.90 2.95
C PRO A 147 12.24 13.78 4.21
N ASN A 148 12.05 14.64 5.20
CA ASN A 148 12.80 14.64 6.47
C ASN A 148 12.01 14.07 7.67
N ALA A 149 10.80 13.59 7.50
CA ALA A 149 9.92 13.20 8.61
C ALA A 149 10.42 11.99 9.39
N LEU A 150 11.02 11.01 8.72
CA LEU A 150 11.60 9.81 9.36
C LEU A 150 12.89 10.11 10.13
N VAL A 151 13.69 11.08 9.66
CA VAL A 151 14.93 11.53 10.33
C VAL A 151 14.61 12.22 11.67
N ALA A 152 13.55 13.04 11.71
CA ALA A 152 13.13 13.75 12.93
C ALA A 152 12.55 12.81 14.01
N ALA A 153 11.84 11.74 13.60
CA ALA A 153 11.26 10.78 14.53
C ALA A 153 12.35 9.93 15.25
N ASN A 154 13.43 9.60 14.56
CA ASN A 154 14.57 8.84 15.10
C ASN A 154 15.49 9.69 15.96
N ALA A 155 15.66 10.98 15.67
CA ALA A 155 16.48 11.91 16.47
C ALA A 155 15.89 12.17 17.88
N ALA A 156 14.57 12.00 18.06
CA ALA A 156 13.90 12.18 19.35
C ALA A 156 14.02 10.96 20.30
N ALA A 157 14.51 9.82 19.81
CA ALA A 157 14.54 8.57 20.58
C ALA A 157 15.85 8.34 21.38
N GLY A 158 16.87 9.23 21.32
CA GLY A 158 18.04 9.22 22.21
C GLY A 158 18.94 7.97 22.13
N ALA A 159 18.84 7.18 21.07
CA ALA A 159 19.82 6.14 20.76
C ALA A 159 20.90 6.74 19.84
N GLU A 160 22.16 6.36 20.00
CA GLU A 160 23.19 6.63 19.00
C GLU A 160 22.63 6.20 17.65
N ALA A 161 22.40 7.19 16.76
CA ALA A 161 21.73 6.96 15.50
C ALA A 161 22.69 6.21 14.58
N ASP A 162 22.51 4.90 14.43
CA ASP A 162 23.01 4.22 13.25
C ASP A 162 22.48 4.98 12.02
N ALA A 163 23.36 5.39 11.13
CA ALA A 163 23.00 6.18 9.96
C ALA A 163 21.90 5.47 9.16
N VAL A 164 20.75 6.15 8.97
CA VAL A 164 19.65 5.61 8.17
C VAL A 164 20.15 5.38 6.76
N THR A 165 20.08 4.16 6.28
CA THR A 165 20.54 3.80 4.92
C THR A 165 19.48 4.16 3.89
N ASP A 166 19.81 5.04 2.94
CA ASP A 166 18.96 5.34 1.80
C ASP A 166 19.16 4.31 0.68
N LEU A 167 18.14 3.53 0.41
CA LEU A 167 18.16 2.51 -0.65
C LEU A 167 17.99 3.10 -2.06
N GLY A 168 17.55 4.35 -2.19
CA GLY A 168 17.24 5.00 -3.45
C GLY A 168 15.78 4.84 -3.88
N ALA A 169 15.50 4.90 -5.20
CA ALA A 169 14.14 4.91 -5.71
C ALA A 169 13.72 3.58 -6.33
N ILE A 170 12.46 3.21 -6.10
CA ILE A 170 11.72 2.11 -6.74
C ILE A 170 10.52 2.71 -7.46
N VAL A 171 10.27 2.31 -8.70
CA VAL A 171 9.05 2.64 -9.43
C VAL A 171 8.18 1.40 -9.57
N ILE A 172 6.90 1.53 -9.24
CA ILE A 172 5.88 0.51 -9.40
C ILE A 172 4.86 1.00 -10.43
N ASP A 173 4.56 0.16 -11.41
CA ASP A 173 3.67 0.51 -12.52
C ASP A 173 2.38 -0.32 -12.48
N PRO A 174 1.25 0.23 -12.01
CA PRO A 174 -0.04 -0.42 -12.14
C PRO A 174 -0.48 -0.44 -13.61
N GLY A 175 -0.61 -1.62 -14.20
CA GLY A 175 -1.01 -1.77 -15.58
C GLY A 175 -2.35 -1.10 -15.93
N HIS A 176 -2.53 -0.69 -17.19
CA HIS A 176 -3.78 -0.08 -17.69
C HIS A 176 -4.21 1.20 -16.99
N GLY A 177 -5.49 1.55 -17.08
CA GLY A 177 -6.13 2.71 -16.45
C GLY A 177 -7.03 3.50 -17.38
N GLY A 178 -7.89 4.33 -16.82
CA GLY A 178 -8.79 5.19 -17.57
C GLY A 178 -9.78 4.45 -18.45
N THR A 179 -10.32 5.14 -19.45
CA THR A 179 -11.35 4.60 -20.35
C THR A 179 -10.94 4.59 -21.82
N VAL A 180 -9.82 5.22 -22.15
CA VAL A 180 -9.33 5.36 -23.53
C VAL A 180 -7.88 4.86 -23.65
N LYS A 181 -7.51 4.44 -24.86
CA LYS A 181 -6.13 4.07 -25.19
C LYS A 181 -5.23 5.32 -25.19
N VAL A 182 -4.06 5.26 -24.53
CA VAL A 182 -3.09 6.35 -24.46
C VAL A 182 -1.69 5.80 -24.72
N GLY A 183 -0.96 6.38 -25.68
CA GLY A 183 0.44 6.04 -25.96
C GLY A 183 0.72 4.55 -26.06
N GLY A 184 -0.16 3.79 -26.75
CA GLY A 184 -0.08 2.34 -26.89
C GLY A 184 -0.71 1.52 -25.74
N SER A 185 -0.90 2.09 -24.56
CA SER A 185 -1.51 1.43 -23.40
C SER A 185 -3.03 1.31 -23.59
N SER A 186 -3.57 0.09 -23.48
CA SER A 186 -5.03 -0.14 -23.44
C SER A 186 -5.61 0.24 -22.07
N PRO A 187 -6.89 0.65 -22.00
CA PRO A 187 -7.51 1.02 -20.73
C PRO A 187 -7.75 -0.17 -19.79
N ASN A 188 -7.94 -1.36 -20.34
CA ASN A 188 -8.12 -2.61 -19.60
C ASN A 188 -8.05 -3.80 -20.58
N ASN A 189 -7.56 -4.95 -20.14
CA ASN A 189 -7.59 -6.19 -20.94
C ASN A 189 -8.42 -7.27 -20.25
N ALA A 190 -8.06 -7.68 -19.04
CA ALA A 190 -8.74 -8.76 -18.35
C ALA A 190 -9.87 -8.27 -17.43
N ILE A 191 -10.86 -9.14 -17.23
CA ILE A 191 -11.95 -8.96 -16.25
C ILE A 191 -12.03 -10.26 -15.44
N SER A 192 -12.11 -10.14 -14.13
CA SER A 192 -12.20 -11.27 -13.23
C SER A 192 -13.57 -11.96 -13.32
N VAL A 193 -13.68 -13.19 -12.82
CA VAL A 193 -14.95 -13.93 -12.75
C VAL A 193 -16.03 -13.13 -12.02
N SER A 194 -15.65 -12.38 -10.97
CA SER A 194 -16.54 -11.51 -10.20
C SER A 194 -16.79 -10.14 -10.82
N GLY A 195 -16.28 -9.86 -12.05
CA GLY A 195 -16.54 -8.63 -12.78
C GLY A 195 -15.57 -7.48 -12.49
N VAL A 196 -14.54 -7.71 -11.66
CA VAL A 196 -13.53 -6.67 -11.35
C VAL A 196 -12.56 -6.55 -12.53
N LYS A 197 -12.33 -5.31 -12.99
CA LYS A 197 -11.40 -5.00 -14.08
C LYS A 197 -9.95 -5.11 -13.61
N GLU A 198 -9.08 -5.64 -14.47
CA GLU A 198 -7.64 -5.76 -14.24
C GLU A 198 -7.00 -4.45 -13.78
N LYS A 199 -7.30 -3.34 -14.43
CA LYS A 199 -6.76 -2.02 -14.11
C LYS A 199 -6.98 -1.60 -12.65
N LYS A 200 -8.13 -1.99 -12.07
CA LYS A 200 -8.44 -1.72 -10.66
C LYS A 200 -7.58 -2.63 -9.78
N LEU A 201 -7.52 -3.90 -10.10
CA LEU A 201 -6.79 -4.88 -9.32
C LEU A 201 -5.28 -4.59 -9.34
N ALA A 202 -4.73 -4.22 -10.52
CA ALA A 202 -3.33 -3.81 -10.64
C ALA A 202 -3.01 -2.59 -9.76
N LEU A 203 -3.90 -1.59 -9.72
CA LEU A 203 -3.73 -0.43 -8.84
C LEU A 203 -3.78 -0.83 -7.36
N ASP A 204 -4.77 -1.63 -6.95
CA ASP A 204 -4.91 -2.10 -5.57
C ASP A 204 -3.63 -2.84 -5.09
N PHE A 205 -3.09 -3.75 -5.92
CA PHE A 205 -1.86 -4.48 -5.60
C PHE A 205 -0.63 -3.58 -5.50
N CYS A 206 -0.50 -2.62 -6.41
CA CYS A 206 0.63 -1.69 -6.40
C CYS A 206 0.60 -0.74 -5.20
N LEU A 207 -0.59 -0.31 -4.76
CA LEU A 207 -0.73 0.49 -3.54
C LEU A 207 -0.32 -0.32 -2.31
N ILE A 208 -0.77 -1.58 -2.19
CA ILE A 208 -0.35 -2.49 -1.10
C ILE A 208 1.17 -2.71 -1.14
N LEU A 209 1.75 -2.93 -2.34
CA LEU A 209 3.19 -3.13 -2.48
C LEU A 209 3.99 -1.90 -2.06
N ARG A 210 3.54 -0.68 -2.44
CA ARG A 210 4.14 0.57 -1.98
C ARG A 210 4.21 0.62 -0.46
N ASP A 211 3.08 0.38 0.20
CA ASP A 211 2.96 0.50 1.65
C ASP A 211 3.80 -0.55 2.37
N GLU A 212 3.87 -1.77 1.83
CA GLU A 212 4.74 -2.83 2.32
C GLU A 212 6.23 -2.51 2.15
N LEU A 213 6.65 -1.91 1.03
CA LEU A 213 8.02 -1.47 0.82
C LEU A 213 8.42 -0.40 1.85
N LEU A 214 7.60 0.63 2.01
CA LEU A 214 7.84 1.71 2.97
C LEU A 214 7.89 1.19 4.41
N ARG A 215 6.93 0.34 4.78
CA ARG A 215 6.83 -0.26 6.11
C ARG A 215 8.04 -1.14 6.44
N GLN A 216 8.43 -2.02 5.51
CA GLN A 216 9.54 -2.96 5.73
C GLN A 216 10.90 -2.27 5.73
N ALA A 217 11.11 -1.25 4.88
CA ALA A 217 12.31 -0.43 4.91
C ALA A 217 12.43 0.31 6.25
N ALA A 218 11.35 0.98 6.70
CA ALA A 218 11.34 1.68 7.98
C ALA A 218 11.65 0.76 9.17
N ASN A 219 11.12 -0.47 9.16
CA ASN A 219 11.40 -1.47 10.20
C ASN A 219 12.86 -1.95 10.21
N ALA A 220 13.58 -1.77 9.10
CA ALA A 220 15.02 -2.09 8.97
C ALA A 220 15.94 -0.87 9.19
N ASN A 221 15.41 0.27 9.66
CA ASN A 221 16.12 1.55 9.75
C ASN A 221 16.68 2.02 8.38
N GLU A 222 15.88 1.83 7.32
CA GLU A 222 16.21 2.22 5.96
C GLU A 222 15.14 3.14 5.39
N THR A 223 15.51 3.94 4.40
CA THR A 223 14.58 4.72 3.58
C THR A 223 14.57 4.22 2.14
N VAL A 224 13.41 4.31 1.50
CA VAL A 224 13.25 4.03 0.08
C VAL A 224 12.22 5.00 -0.49
N LYS A 225 12.51 5.59 -1.65
CA LYS A 225 11.54 6.40 -2.38
C LYS A 225 10.71 5.47 -3.27
N VAL A 226 9.40 5.33 -3.00
CA VAL A 226 8.51 4.53 -3.86
C VAL A 226 7.62 5.47 -4.67
N VAL A 227 7.63 5.32 -5.99
CA VAL A 227 6.84 6.13 -6.93
C VAL A 227 5.97 5.22 -7.77
N LEU A 228 4.67 5.53 -7.86
CA LEU A 228 3.75 4.86 -8.76
C LEU A 228 3.62 5.66 -10.06
N THR A 229 3.48 4.98 -11.20
CA THR A 229 3.22 5.62 -12.50
C THR A 229 1.83 6.24 -12.58
N ARG A 230 0.88 5.71 -11.81
CA ARG A 230 -0.45 6.27 -11.54
C ARG A 230 -0.93 5.87 -10.14
N THR A 231 -1.70 6.74 -9.51
CA THR A 231 -2.34 6.51 -8.20
C THR A 231 -3.86 6.54 -8.26
N THR A 232 -4.41 6.80 -9.44
CA THR A 232 -5.86 6.85 -9.71
C THR A 232 -6.19 6.10 -11.00
N ASP A 233 -7.47 6.02 -11.38
CA ASP A 233 -7.92 5.36 -12.61
C ASP A 233 -7.68 6.26 -13.85
N VAL A 234 -6.42 6.57 -14.12
CA VAL A 234 -5.97 7.25 -15.34
C VAL A 234 -5.13 6.31 -16.19
N ASN A 235 -5.19 6.43 -17.51
CA ASN A 235 -4.29 5.69 -18.39
C ASN A 235 -3.04 6.52 -18.68
N VAL A 236 -1.88 5.86 -18.63
CA VAL A 236 -0.57 6.45 -18.91
C VAL A 236 0.04 5.71 -20.11
N GLY A 237 0.66 6.45 -21.02
CA GLY A 237 1.32 5.87 -22.19
C GLY A 237 2.46 4.92 -21.81
N ILE A 238 2.69 3.88 -22.63
CA ILE A 238 3.69 2.84 -22.33
C ILE A 238 5.08 3.46 -22.08
N GLU A 239 5.52 4.36 -22.95
CA GLU A 239 6.81 5.03 -22.81
C GLU A 239 6.86 5.96 -21.59
N ASP A 240 5.76 6.68 -21.32
CA ASP A 240 5.67 7.60 -20.19
C ASP A 240 5.75 6.85 -18.84
N ARG A 241 5.20 5.62 -18.75
CA ARG A 241 5.35 4.74 -17.59
C ARG A 241 6.82 4.43 -17.31
N ALA A 242 7.57 4.01 -18.33
CA ALA A 242 9.01 3.73 -18.21
C ALA A 242 9.80 5.00 -17.86
N ARG A 243 9.46 6.16 -18.45
CA ARG A 243 10.11 7.45 -18.15
C ARG A 243 9.96 7.89 -16.69
N VAL A 244 8.95 7.44 -15.97
CA VAL A 244 8.87 7.69 -14.53
C VAL A 244 10.08 7.12 -13.81
N ALA A 245 10.59 5.94 -14.23
CA ALA A 245 11.81 5.37 -13.66
C ALA A 245 13.03 6.23 -13.97
N ALA A 246 13.20 6.65 -15.23
CA ALA A 246 14.30 7.55 -15.64
C ALA A 246 14.29 8.87 -14.84
N ASN A 247 13.11 9.52 -14.76
CA ASN A 247 12.93 10.81 -14.07
C ASN A 247 13.23 10.74 -12.58
N ASN A 248 13.07 9.57 -11.97
CA ASN A 248 13.34 9.34 -10.56
C ASN A 248 14.67 8.64 -10.28
N ARG A 249 15.48 8.37 -11.32
CA ARG A 249 16.73 7.58 -11.21
C ARG A 249 16.49 6.28 -10.44
N ALA A 250 15.41 5.60 -10.79
CA ALA A 250 14.98 4.40 -10.08
C ALA A 250 16.01 3.28 -10.22
N LYS A 251 16.27 2.57 -9.15
CA LYS A 251 17.09 1.34 -9.17
C LYS A 251 16.26 0.13 -9.61
N LEU A 252 14.97 0.10 -9.29
CA LEU A 252 14.04 -0.97 -9.65
C LEU A 252 12.78 -0.41 -10.31
N PHE A 253 12.29 -1.11 -11.32
CA PHE A 253 11.01 -0.88 -11.98
C PHE A 253 10.23 -2.19 -12.03
N LEU A 254 9.01 -2.22 -11.46
CA LEU A 254 8.13 -3.38 -11.50
C LEU A 254 6.77 -2.99 -12.08
N CYS A 255 6.44 -3.54 -13.24
CA CYS A 255 5.10 -3.43 -13.84
C CYS A 255 4.22 -4.60 -13.40
N LEU A 256 2.97 -4.34 -13.03
CA LEU A 256 2.05 -5.35 -12.51
C LEU A 256 0.77 -5.40 -13.31
N HIS A 257 0.47 -6.58 -13.84
CA HIS A 257 -0.69 -6.95 -14.63
C HIS A 257 -1.32 -8.25 -14.14
N PHE A 258 -2.46 -8.58 -14.71
CA PHE A 258 -3.16 -9.84 -14.55
C PHE A 258 -3.62 -10.39 -15.89
N ASN A 259 -3.43 -11.67 -16.09
CA ASN A 259 -3.90 -12.37 -17.28
C ASN A 259 -5.41 -12.65 -17.23
N GLY A 260 -5.98 -12.83 -18.41
CA GLY A 260 -7.34 -13.31 -18.61
C GLY A 260 -7.48 -14.03 -19.94
N LEU A 261 -8.20 -15.16 -19.93
CA LEU A 261 -8.51 -15.95 -21.12
C LEU A 261 -9.95 -16.45 -21.01
N ASP A 262 -10.56 -16.75 -22.15
CA ASP A 262 -11.91 -17.37 -22.22
C ASP A 262 -11.93 -18.75 -21.56
N ASN A 263 -10.79 -19.47 -21.58
CA ASN A 263 -10.66 -20.75 -20.88
C ASN A 263 -10.39 -20.53 -19.39
N ALA A 264 -11.44 -20.57 -18.58
CA ALA A 264 -11.39 -20.38 -17.14
C ALA A 264 -10.59 -21.47 -16.35
N SER A 265 -10.15 -22.55 -17.00
CA SER A 265 -9.28 -23.55 -16.37
C SER A 265 -7.81 -23.10 -16.30
N ILE A 266 -7.41 -22.16 -17.14
CA ILE A 266 -6.04 -21.65 -17.20
C ILE A 266 -5.78 -20.75 -16.00
N ARG A 267 -4.62 -20.96 -15.38
CA ARG A 267 -4.14 -20.14 -14.27
C ARG A 267 -2.62 -20.20 -14.15
N GLY A 268 -2.07 -19.30 -13.34
CA GLY A 268 -0.67 -19.33 -12.91
C GLY A 268 0.03 -17.98 -13.03
N THR A 269 1.13 -17.88 -12.27
CA THR A 269 2.00 -16.71 -12.21
C THR A 269 3.08 -16.81 -13.27
N GLU A 270 3.24 -15.76 -14.09
CA GLU A 270 4.39 -15.63 -14.99
C GLU A 270 5.03 -14.24 -14.85
N THR A 271 6.32 -14.18 -15.10
CA THR A 271 7.09 -12.94 -15.00
C THR A 271 7.94 -12.77 -16.23
N PHE A 272 7.87 -11.57 -16.81
CA PHE A 272 8.64 -11.23 -17.99
C PHE A 272 9.82 -10.33 -17.65
N PHE A 273 10.92 -10.53 -18.36
CA PHE A 273 12.11 -9.68 -18.39
C PHE A 273 12.43 -9.29 -19.83
N ARG A 274 13.15 -8.20 -20.03
CA ARG A 274 13.58 -7.76 -21.36
C ARG A 274 14.47 -8.80 -22.02
N ALA A 275 14.15 -9.21 -23.25
CA ALA A 275 14.94 -10.18 -24.04
C ALA A 275 16.38 -9.71 -24.29
N ALA A 276 17.33 -10.62 -24.33
CA ALA A 276 18.77 -10.34 -24.39
C ALA A 276 19.21 -9.43 -25.54
N GLY A 277 18.58 -9.56 -26.73
CA GLY A 277 19.02 -8.84 -27.95
C GLY A 277 18.88 -7.31 -27.86
N ASN A 278 18.08 -6.78 -26.92
CA ASN A 278 17.82 -5.36 -26.74
C ASN A 278 17.87 -4.95 -25.26
N ASN A 279 18.64 -5.64 -24.44
CA ASN A 279 18.74 -5.44 -23.00
C ASN A 279 20.18 -5.06 -22.62
N LEU A 280 20.35 -3.89 -22.01
CA LEU A 280 21.65 -3.35 -21.61
C LEU A 280 22.16 -3.96 -20.30
N ASN A 281 21.28 -4.54 -19.49
CA ASN A 281 21.58 -5.14 -18.19
C ASN A 281 20.85 -6.49 -17.98
N PHE A 282 20.84 -7.31 -19.03
CA PHE A 282 20.09 -8.56 -19.12
C PHE A 282 20.21 -9.48 -17.90
N GLN A 283 21.44 -9.74 -17.43
CA GLN A 283 21.62 -10.63 -16.26
C GLN A 283 21.02 -10.04 -14.99
N GLN A 284 21.09 -8.74 -14.82
CA GLN A 284 20.55 -8.03 -13.68
C GLN A 284 19.01 -8.03 -13.70
N ASP A 285 18.40 -7.84 -14.88
CA ASP A 285 16.95 -7.94 -15.04
C ASP A 285 16.45 -9.35 -14.76
N VAL A 286 17.13 -10.39 -15.29
CA VAL A 286 16.79 -11.78 -15.02
C VAL A 286 16.89 -12.10 -13.54
N ALA A 287 17.95 -11.61 -12.86
CA ALA A 287 18.12 -11.83 -11.41
C ALA A 287 16.98 -11.14 -10.61
N PHE A 288 16.63 -9.90 -10.95
CA PHE A 288 15.53 -9.19 -10.32
C PHE A 288 14.19 -9.86 -10.58
N ALA A 289 13.89 -10.21 -11.84
CA ALA A 289 12.69 -10.92 -12.20
C ALA A 289 12.56 -12.26 -11.46
N THR A 290 13.68 -12.98 -11.28
CA THR A 290 13.73 -14.24 -10.53
C THR A 290 13.38 -14.03 -9.05
N ASP A 291 13.98 -13.02 -8.41
CA ASP A 291 13.73 -12.75 -6.99
C ASP A 291 12.24 -12.40 -6.73
N VAL A 292 11.66 -11.52 -7.56
CA VAL A 292 10.26 -11.10 -7.36
C VAL A 292 9.26 -12.18 -7.80
N HIS A 293 9.57 -12.96 -8.85
CA HIS A 293 8.76 -14.09 -9.27
C HIS A 293 8.66 -15.15 -8.17
N ASN A 294 9.81 -15.58 -7.65
CA ASN A 294 9.85 -16.59 -6.60
C ASN A 294 9.10 -16.13 -5.33
N ALA A 295 9.17 -14.85 -5.00
CA ALA A 295 8.47 -14.28 -3.86
C ALA A 295 6.95 -14.29 -4.08
N LEU A 296 6.48 -13.83 -5.26
CA LEU A 296 5.06 -13.80 -5.59
C LEU A 296 4.49 -15.22 -5.67
N PHE A 297 5.09 -16.08 -6.50
CA PHE A 297 4.61 -17.44 -6.68
C PHE A 297 4.66 -18.23 -5.36
N GLY A 298 5.75 -18.13 -4.59
CA GLY A 298 5.86 -18.77 -3.28
C GLY A 298 4.76 -18.36 -2.31
N ALA A 299 4.41 -17.07 -2.27
CA ALA A 299 3.32 -16.58 -1.45
C ALA A 299 1.95 -17.11 -1.92
N LEU A 300 1.68 -17.06 -3.24
CA LEU A 300 0.44 -17.59 -3.80
C LEU A 300 0.31 -19.11 -3.59
N LYS A 301 1.40 -19.87 -3.74
CA LYS A 301 1.44 -21.30 -3.50
C LYS A 301 1.18 -21.69 -2.05
N ALA A 302 1.64 -20.86 -1.12
CA ALA A 302 1.37 -21.04 0.31
C ALA A 302 -0.11 -20.74 0.68
N LEU A 303 -0.75 -19.86 -0.07
CA LEU A 303 -2.16 -19.49 0.12
C LEU A 303 -3.12 -20.46 -0.58
N ASP A 304 -2.71 -21.00 -1.72
CA ASP A 304 -3.45 -21.97 -2.52
C ASP A 304 -2.50 -23.03 -3.11
N PRO A 305 -2.52 -24.27 -2.58
CA PRO A 305 -1.72 -25.36 -3.14
C PRO A 305 -2.00 -25.67 -4.62
N GLY A 306 -3.12 -25.20 -5.17
CA GLY A 306 -3.47 -25.30 -6.59
C GLY A 306 -2.80 -24.26 -7.49
N ALA A 307 -2.13 -23.23 -6.93
CA ALA A 307 -1.42 -22.23 -7.70
C ALA A 307 -0.38 -22.87 -8.62
N LYS A 308 -0.25 -22.32 -9.84
CA LYS A 308 0.63 -22.82 -10.89
C LYS A 308 1.76 -21.85 -11.16
N ASP A 309 2.95 -22.41 -11.33
CA ASP A 309 4.12 -21.68 -11.81
C ASP A 309 4.15 -21.76 -13.34
N ARG A 310 4.19 -20.63 -14.00
CA ARG A 310 4.38 -20.51 -15.46
C ARG A 310 5.78 -20.00 -15.80
N GLY A 311 6.57 -19.66 -14.78
CA GLY A 311 7.99 -19.35 -14.84
C GLY A 311 8.31 -17.95 -15.33
N LEU A 312 9.59 -17.75 -15.56
CA LEU A 312 10.16 -16.55 -16.16
C LEU A 312 10.26 -16.70 -17.67
N LYS A 313 9.97 -15.59 -18.39
CA LYS A 313 9.99 -15.58 -19.85
C LYS A 313 10.62 -14.28 -20.38
N PRO A 314 11.31 -14.31 -21.52
CA PRO A 314 11.66 -13.08 -22.22
C PRO A 314 10.38 -12.37 -22.68
N ASP A 315 10.42 -11.06 -22.78
CA ASP A 315 9.27 -10.26 -23.21
C ASP A 315 8.83 -10.53 -24.65
N THR A 316 9.70 -11.13 -25.46
CA THR A 316 9.39 -11.65 -26.80
C THR A 316 8.34 -12.77 -26.79
N ASP A 317 8.19 -13.49 -25.67
CA ASP A 317 7.19 -14.55 -25.50
C ASP A 317 5.85 -14.01 -24.96
N SER A 318 5.75 -12.68 -24.74
CA SER A 318 4.48 -12.05 -24.40
C SER A 318 3.53 -11.99 -25.60
N GLY A 319 2.22 -11.84 -25.36
CA GLY A 319 1.24 -11.70 -26.43
C GLY A 319 1.58 -10.60 -27.45
N PRO A 320 2.05 -9.42 -27.06
CA PRO A 320 2.50 -8.37 -27.98
C PRO A 320 3.84 -8.65 -28.68
N GLY A 321 4.61 -9.66 -28.29
CA GLY A 321 5.94 -9.95 -28.79
C GLY A 321 7.02 -8.96 -28.33
N GLY A 322 6.72 -8.21 -27.27
CA GLY A 322 7.63 -7.26 -26.63
C GLY A 322 6.86 -6.32 -25.70
N LEU A 323 7.45 -5.97 -24.57
CA LEU A 323 6.86 -5.13 -23.54
C LEU A 323 7.58 -3.77 -23.48
N GLY A 324 6.97 -2.76 -24.11
CA GLY A 324 7.57 -1.43 -24.27
C GLY A 324 7.92 -0.73 -22.94
N VAL A 325 7.23 -1.06 -21.85
CA VAL A 325 7.56 -0.52 -20.50
C VAL A 325 8.91 -1.00 -19.97
N LEU A 326 9.46 -2.10 -20.53
CA LEU A 326 10.79 -2.63 -20.18
C LEU A 326 11.89 -2.09 -21.12
N ASN A 327 11.61 -1.04 -21.90
CA ASN A 327 12.59 -0.47 -22.82
C ASN A 327 13.68 0.30 -22.06
N ASP A 328 14.93 -0.12 -22.20
CA ASP A 328 16.10 0.43 -21.52
C ASP A 328 16.29 1.93 -21.73
N ASN A 329 16.07 2.42 -22.94
CA ASN A 329 16.21 3.86 -23.22
C ASN A 329 15.14 4.66 -22.48
N SER A 330 13.90 4.17 -22.46
CA SER A 330 12.80 4.81 -21.75
C SER A 330 12.96 4.72 -20.23
N LEU A 331 13.58 3.64 -19.71
CA LEU A 331 13.97 3.49 -18.30
C LEU A 331 15.17 4.35 -17.91
N GLY A 332 15.86 4.98 -18.88
CA GLY A 332 17.03 5.82 -18.66
C GLY A 332 18.36 5.07 -18.65
N ASN A 333 18.38 3.76 -18.90
CA ASN A 333 19.57 2.91 -18.85
C ASN A 333 20.60 3.27 -19.91
N GLY A 334 20.18 3.72 -21.09
CA GLY A 334 21.06 4.14 -22.18
C GLY A 334 22.02 5.29 -21.83
N GLN A 335 21.79 6.03 -20.76
CA GLN A 335 22.65 7.10 -20.27
C GLN A 335 23.61 6.63 -19.15
N ILE A 336 23.54 5.35 -18.75
CA ILE A 336 24.28 4.80 -17.61
C ILE A 336 25.37 3.86 -18.14
N GLY A 337 26.64 4.20 -17.90
CA GLY A 337 27.80 3.45 -18.42
C GLY A 337 28.07 2.10 -17.72
N SER A 338 27.30 1.72 -16.70
CA SER A 338 27.51 0.48 -15.93
C SER A 338 26.20 -0.26 -15.70
N ALA A 339 26.09 -1.49 -16.19
CA ALA A 339 24.92 -2.35 -15.99
C ALA A 339 24.54 -2.54 -14.51
N ALA A 340 25.53 -2.54 -13.61
CA ALA A 340 25.29 -2.67 -12.16
C ALA A 340 24.50 -1.49 -11.57
N LYS A 341 24.57 -0.30 -12.20
CA LYS A 341 23.89 0.93 -11.78
C LYS A 341 22.60 1.20 -12.55
N MET A 342 22.30 0.42 -13.58
CA MET A 342 21.09 0.56 -14.39
C MET A 342 19.84 0.18 -13.60
N CYS A 343 18.71 0.77 -13.94
CA CYS A 343 17.40 0.37 -13.44
C CYS A 343 17.13 -1.08 -13.85
N ARG A 344 16.86 -1.96 -12.89
CA ARG A 344 16.48 -3.34 -13.16
C ARG A 344 14.96 -3.43 -13.28
N SER A 345 14.49 -4.14 -14.30
CA SER A 345 13.07 -4.14 -14.65
C SER A 345 12.48 -5.54 -14.73
N ALA A 346 11.22 -5.66 -14.31
CA ALA A 346 10.42 -6.87 -14.45
C ALA A 346 8.94 -6.52 -14.67
N TYR A 347 8.20 -7.47 -15.25
CA TYR A 347 6.78 -7.33 -15.52
C TYR A 347 6.05 -8.57 -15.04
N PHE A 348 5.06 -8.40 -14.18
CA PHE A 348 4.20 -9.47 -13.68
C PHE A 348 2.95 -9.63 -14.52
N GLU A 349 2.62 -10.87 -14.83
CA GLU A 349 1.27 -11.40 -14.99
C GLU A 349 0.99 -12.25 -13.74
N ALA A 350 0.45 -11.58 -12.72
CA ALA A 350 0.44 -12.14 -11.36
C ALA A 350 -0.41 -13.41 -11.24
N GLU A 351 -1.55 -13.46 -11.93
CA GLU A 351 -2.44 -14.63 -12.02
C GLU A 351 -3.47 -14.40 -13.15
N PHE A 352 -4.17 -15.46 -13.56
CA PHE A 352 -5.30 -15.37 -14.49
C PHE A 352 -6.58 -15.10 -13.70
N ILE A 353 -7.06 -13.85 -13.69
CA ILE A 353 -8.25 -13.47 -12.92
C ILE A 353 -9.57 -13.99 -13.52
N SER A 354 -9.54 -14.53 -14.74
CA SER A 354 -10.63 -15.31 -15.35
C SER A 354 -10.77 -16.72 -14.77
N ASN A 355 -9.83 -17.18 -13.92
CA ASN A 355 -9.92 -18.46 -13.23
C ASN A 355 -10.69 -18.31 -11.92
N VAL A 356 -11.65 -19.21 -11.65
CA VAL A 356 -12.52 -19.15 -10.46
C VAL A 356 -11.74 -19.24 -9.14
N ALA A 357 -10.71 -20.09 -9.07
CA ALA A 357 -9.93 -20.23 -7.83
C ALA A 357 -9.06 -18.98 -7.60
N ALA A 358 -8.46 -18.43 -8.64
CA ALA A 358 -7.68 -17.19 -8.57
C ALA A 358 -8.56 -15.99 -8.21
N ASP A 359 -9.76 -15.87 -8.78
CA ASP A 359 -10.74 -14.84 -8.41
C ASP A 359 -11.11 -14.92 -6.93
N LYS A 360 -11.47 -16.11 -6.43
CA LYS A 360 -11.75 -16.31 -5.00
C LYS A 360 -10.56 -15.99 -4.11
N LEU A 361 -9.36 -16.35 -4.54
CA LEU A 361 -8.13 -16.12 -3.78
C LEU A 361 -7.80 -14.64 -3.65
N LEU A 362 -7.91 -13.88 -4.74
CA LEU A 362 -7.34 -12.54 -4.86
C LEU A 362 -8.38 -11.43 -5.11
N VAL A 363 -9.64 -11.73 -5.45
CA VAL A 363 -10.61 -10.71 -5.84
C VAL A 363 -11.85 -10.74 -4.97
N SER A 364 -12.62 -11.82 -4.96
CA SER A 364 -13.99 -11.87 -4.42
C SER A 364 -14.12 -12.64 -3.11
N GLY A 365 -13.15 -13.45 -2.72
CA GLY A 365 -13.24 -14.28 -1.52
C GLY A 365 -13.08 -13.46 -0.23
N PRO A 366 -13.55 -13.98 0.91
CA PRO A 366 -13.53 -13.28 2.20
C PRO A 366 -12.11 -12.95 2.69
N ASN A 367 -11.09 -13.65 2.18
CA ASN A 367 -9.69 -13.42 2.51
C ASN A 367 -8.92 -12.75 1.35
N ALA A 368 -9.60 -12.22 0.33
CA ALA A 368 -8.92 -11.68 -0.85
C ALA A 368 -7.95 -10.53 -0.49
N ILE A 369 -8.39 -9.57 0.31
CA ILE A 369 -7.55 -8.45 0.75
C ILE A 369 -6.36 -8.93 1.61
N PRO A 370 -6.54 -9.72 2.69
CA PRO A 370 -5.42 -10.31 3.42
C PRO A 370 -4.46 -11.12 2.55
N ASN A 371 -4.96 -11.83 1.55
CA ASN A 371 -4.12 -12.61 0.63
C ASN A 371 -3.27 -11.72 -0.28
N ARG A 372 -3.85 -10.64 -0.82
CA ARG A 372 -3.11 -9.60 -1.57
C ARG A 372 -1.99 -9.01 -0.73
N THR A 373 -2.28 -8.64 0.52
CA THR A 373 -1.30 -8.08 1.46
C THR A 373 -0.16 -9.07 1.71
N LYS A 374 -0.45 -10.36 1.96
CA LYS A 374 0.59 -11.38 2.15
C LYS A 374 1.46 -11.56 0.91
N ALA A 375 0.84 -11.58 -0.28
CA ALA A 375 1.58 -11.70 -1.54
C ALA A 375 2.50 -10.49 -1.77
N MET A 376 1.97 -9.28 -1.60
CA MET A 376 2.75 -8.06 -1.81
C MET A 376 3.81 -7.84 -0.72
N ALA A 377 3.57 -8.26 0.51
CA ALA A 377 4.59 -8.26 1.57
C ALA A 377 5.80 -9.14 1.22
N ALA A 378 5.57 -10.32 0.60
CA ALA A 378 6.64 -11.18 0.13
C ALA A 378 7.42 -10.55 -1.03
N VAL A 379 6.72 -9.93 -1.99
CA VAL A 379 7.35 -9.19 -3.10
C VAL A 379 8.16 -7.99 -2.59
N ALA A 380 7.61 -7.20 -1.67
CA ALA A 380 8.31 -6.07 -1.04
C ALA A 380 9.62 -6.53 -0.37
N LYS A 381 9.57 -7.62 0.39
CA LYS A 381 10.76 -8.22 1.02
C LYS A 381 11.83 -8.61 0.00
N ALA A 382 11.43 -9.21 -1.13
CA ALA A 382 12.34 -9.58 -2.20
C ALA A 382 12.95 -8.35 -2.88
N MET A 383 12.14 -7.32 -3.17
CA MET A 383 12.60 -6.08 -3.77
C MET A 383 13.60 -5.34 -2.86
N LEU A 384 13.30 -5.23 -1.57
CA LEU A 384 14.22 -4.62 -0.59
C LEU A 384 15.51 -5.42 -0.43
N LYS A 385 15.43 -6.76 -0.42
CA LYS A 385 16.63 -7.60 -0.43
C LYS A 385 17.46 -7.34 -1.69
N HIS A 386 16.81 -7.25 -2.84
CA HIS A 386 17.47 -7.05 -4.13
C HIS A 386 18.15 -5.68 -4.23
N ILE A 387 17.46 -4.60 -3.88
CA ILE A 387 18.00 -3.23 -3.96
C ILE A 387 19.20 -3.03 -3.02
N ARG A 388 19.27 -3.73 -1.89
CA ARG A 388 20.44 -3.73 -0.99
C ARG A 388 21.70 -4.25 -1.67
N THR A 389 21.58 -5.16 -2.65
CA THR A 389 22.73 -5.66 -3.43
C THR A 389 23.25 -4.64 -4.44
N MET A 390 22.57 -3.51 -4.60
CA MET A 390 22.91 -2.43 -5.51
C MET A 390 23.52 -1.21 -4.80
N GLN A 391 23.85 -1.33 -3.52
CA GLN A 391 24.46 -0.28 -2.70
C GLN A 391 25.97 -0.13 -2.98
#